data_403e607e3e04186afb7ad0168a45c142
#
_entry.id   403e607e3e04186afb7ad0168a45c142
#
_cell.length_a   1.000
_cell.length_b   1.000
_cell.length_c   1.000
_cell.angle_alpha   90.00
_cell.angle_beta   90.00
_cell.angle_gamma   90.00
#
_symmetry.space_group_name_H-M   'P 1'
#
loop_
_entity.id
_entity.type
_entity.pdbx_description
1 polymer ?
#
loop_
_entity_poly.entity_id
_entity_poly.type
_entity_poly.pdbx_seq_one_letter_code
_entity_poly.pdbx_strand_id
1 'polypeptide(L)'
;MATSRRDFLKTASAAAATIGVNACVGSQQPPASPPRPDTNPAPTASPSTTDASYRELAMLALDAARSAGAQYADVRISRNRVQSISTRERRVQGLSDNETFGFGVRTLVGGAWGFAASSDLTRDEVARIARQAAAQAKANRAALVKPVVLAPAPVTKEGTWRSPAKIDPFDIAIEEKVALLLSANEAALKVAGSRFVNSAMFFLREEKTYANTDGSFTVQTIYRASPNMTVTAVSPDFSDFQSRQATDIAPMGRGYEHVIDAKLVENAPRWAEEAVQKLSAKPVEVGRYDLVLHPTHLGLTIHESIAHPTELDRVYGYEANYAGTSFVAPPEEKLGKFRYGPDFMNIQGDRMQDGSLGAVGWDDEGVQPETFLIIKNGIVNDYQTTREQANWLDWWYKQQGKPTRSHGCSYAQSWADVQFQRMPNVSLLPGEQNLSWDDLIAATDRGIAIVGDISFSIDQQRYNAQFGGQLFYEIKGGKITGMLKDVAYQMRTPEFWNAMDMIGGKDSYWLWGAFGDAKGQPSQSNAVSHGCPPTRHRGINVINTGRKA
;
A
#
# COMPACT_ATOMS: atom_id res chain seq x y z
N MET A 1 -35.82 29.60 13.48
CA MET A 1 -36.55 28.50 12.81
C MET A 1 -35.58 27.36 12.67
N ALA A 2 -35.80 26.26 13.37
CA ALA A 2 -34.89 25.09 13.31
C ALA A 2 -35.25 24.26 12.09
N THR A 3 -34.33 24.13 11.16
CA THR A 3 -34.45 23.22 10.00
C THR A 3 -34.41 21.78 10.49
N SER A 4 -35.35 20.96 10.03
CA SER A 4 -35.46 19.58 10.47
C SER A 4 -34.33 18.72 9.84
N ARG A 5 -33.91 17.66 10.54
CA ARG A 5 -32.94 16.67 10.05
C ARG A 5 -33.30 16.13 8.65
N ARG A 6 -34.58 16.12 8.31
CA ARG A 6 -35.09 15.61 7.02
C ARG A 6 -34.86 16.57 5.86
N ASP A 7 -34.82 17.89 6.14
CA ASP A 7 -34.57 18.92 5.11
C ASP A 7 -33.06 19.06 4.85
N PHE A 8 -32.22 18.82 5.85
CA PHE A 8 -30.75 18.75 5.70
C PHE A 8 -30.33 17.58 4.83
N LEU A 9 -30.96 16.42 4.97
CA LEU A 9 -30.66 15.22 4.14
C LEU A 9 -31.13 15.39 2.68
N LYS A 10 -32.20 16.12 2.41
CA LYS A 10 -32.66 16.40 1.04
C LYS A 10 -31.76 17.37 0.31
N THR A 11 -31.18 18.34 0.99
CA THR A 11 -30.23 19.30 0.39
C THR A 11 -28.85 18.66 0.15
N ALA A 12 -28.43 17.73 0.99
CA ALA A 12 -27.19 16.97 0.80
C ALA A 12 -27.27 16.02 -0.41
N SER A 13 -28.46 15.44 -0.68
CA SER A 13 -28.64 14.53 -1.82
C SER A 13 -28.65 15.23 -3.18
N ALA A 14 -29.00 16.51 -3.26
CA ALA A 14 -28.99 17.31 -4.50
C ALA A 14 -27.60 17.83 -4.88
N ALA A 15 -26.68 17.96 -3.92
CA ALA A 15 -25.31 18.38 -4.16
C ALA A 15 -24.36 17.23 -4.59
N ALA A 16 -24.76 15.98 -4.38
CA ALA A 16 -23.95 14.80 -4.73
C ALA A 16 -24.02 14.39 -6.21
N ALA A 17 -24.89 15.02 -7.01
CA ALA A 17 -25.09 14.64 -8.42
C ALA A 17 -24.12 15.29 -9.41
N THR A 18 -23.19 16.13 -8.98
CA THR A 18 -22.27 16.87 -9.86
C THR A 18 -20.77 16.65 -9.59
N ILE A 19 -20.39 15.74 -8.70
CA ILE A 19 -18.98 15.42 -8.48
C ILE A 19 -18.70 14.04 -9.07
N GLY A 20 -17.98 14.03 -10.18
CA GLY A 20 -17.56 12.84 -10.89
C GLY A 20 -16.78 11.86 -10.00
N VAL A 21 -17.14 10.63 -10.16
CA VAL A 21 -16.58 9.42 -9.59
C VAL A 21 -15.05 9.45 -9.51
N ASN A 22 -14.50 9.79 -8.34
CA ASN A 22 -13.25 9.27 -7.86
C ASN A 22 -13.60 8.41 -6.63
N ALA A 23 -14.10 7.21 -6.88
CA ALA A 23 -14.21 6.18 -5.87
C ALA A 23 -12.83 5.59 -5.62
N CYS A 24 -11.97 6.39 -5.04
CA CYS A 24 -10.80 5.90 -4.34
C CYS A 24 -11.25 5.41 -2.98
N VAL A 25 -10.80 4.24 -2.62
CA VAL A 25 -10.62 3.70 -1.28
C VAL A 25 -11.20 4.61 -0.18
N GLY A 26 -12.33 4.18 0.38
CA GLY A 26 -13.00 4.94 1.45
C GLY A 26 -12.22 4.93 2.76
N SER A 27 -11.16 5.68 2.83
CA SER A 27 -10.70 6.26 4.08
C SER A 27 -11.48 7.55 4.26
N GLN A 28 -12.21 7.71 5.36
CA GLN A 28 -12.66 9.02 5.78
C GLN A 28 -11.42 9.90 5.92
N GLN A 29 -11.13 10.70 4.89
CA GLN A 29 -10.16 11.76 5.04
C GLN A 29 -10.72 12.76 6.07
N PRO A 30 -9.96 13.10 7.11
CA PRO A 30 -10.24 14.31 7.87
C PRO A 30 -10.22 15.48 6.87
N PRO A 31 -10.95 16.57 7.15
CA PRO A 31 -11.01 17.73 6.27
C PRO A 31 -9.57 18.14 5.91
N ALA A 32 -9.32 18.31 4.62
CA ALA A 32 -8.03 18.72 4.11
C ALA A 32 -7.56 19.96 4.89
N SER A 33 -6.36 19.90 5.42
CA SER A 33 -5.69 21.09 5.96
C SER A 33 -5.69 22.16 4.87
N PRO A 34 -5.91 23.43 5.20
CA PRO A 34 -5.88 24.49 4.19
C PRO A 34 -4.56 24.41 3.42
N PRO A 35 -4.57 24.65 2.10
CA PRO A 35 -3.35 24.60 1.32
C PRO A 35 -2.33 25.53 1.94
N ARG A 36 -1.14 25.03 2.22
CA ARG A 36 -0.01 25.89 2.57
C ARG A 36 0.17 26.87 1.43
N PRO A 37 0.38 28.16 1.69
CA PRO A 37 0.66 29.10 0.62
C PRO A 37 1.85 28.58 -0.19
N ASP A 38 1.70 28.51 -1.51
CA ASP A 38 2.76 28.18 -2.46
C ASP A 38 3.86 29.24 -2.34
N THR A 39 4.82 29.00 -1.49
CA THR A 39 6.08 29.76 -1.40
C THR A 39 7.24 28.98 -2.00
N ASN A 40 6.98 28.10 -2.96
CA ASN A 40 8.05 27.54 -3.76
C ASN A 40 8.41 28.54 -4.88
N PRO A 41 9.61 29.15 -4.87
CA PRO A 41 10.13 29.79 -6.07
C PRO A 41 10.20 28.73 -7.18
N ALA A 42 9.92 29.13 -8.42
CA ALA A 42 10.05 28.26 -9.58
C ALA A 42 11.40 27.53 -9.52
N PRO A 43 11.44 26.23 -9.86
CA PRO A 43 12.66 25.45 -9.74
C PRO A 43 13.73 26.08 -10.63
N THR A 44 14.69 26.74 -10.02
CA THR A 44 15.98 27.03 -10.66
C THR A 44 16.62 25.67 -10.90
N ALA A 45 17.02 25.38 -12.14
CA ALA A 45 17.67 24.15 -12.54
C ALA A 45 18.74 23.78 -11.51
N SER A 46 18.49 22.70 -10.74
CA SER A 46 19.43 22.23 -9.73
C SER A 46 20.72 21.83 -10.44
N PRO A 47 21.91 22.21 -9.94
CA PRO A 47 23.15 21.73 -10.50
C PRO A 47 23.18 20.20 -10.43
N SER A 48 23.64 19.54 -11.48
CA SER A 48 23.88 18.10 -11.48
C SER A 48 25.00 17.77 -10.49
N THR A 49 24.62 17.52 -9.25
CA THR A 49 25.53 17.05 -8.20
C THR A 49 25.76 15.56 -8.43
N THR A 50 27.02 15.16 -8.53
CA THR A 50 27.43 13.76 -8.64
C THR A 50 27.25 13.05 -7.30
N ASP A 51 27.11 11.71 -7.29
CA ASP A 51 27.00 10.90 -6.06
C ASP A 51 28.12 11.20 -5.05
N ALA A 52 29.30 11.56 -5.53
CA ALA A 52 30.43 11.96 -4.69
C ALA A 52 30.13 13.22 -3.85
N SER A 53 29.41 14.20 -4.39
CA SER A 53 29.03 15.40 -3.65
C SER A 53 27.93 15.14 -2.61
N TYR A 54 26.99 14.20 -2.87
CA TYR A 54 25.99 13.81 -1.87
C TYR A 54 26.61 13.07 -0.70
N ARG A 55 27.64 12.25 -0.94
CA ARG A 55 28.42 11.62 0.13
C ARG A 55 29.07 12.66 1.04
N GLU A 56 29.72 13.68 0.48
CA GLU A 56 30.35 14.74 1.27
C GLU A 56 29.34 15.51 2.12
N LEU A 57 28.17 15.85 1.55
CA LEU A 57 27.11 16.54 2.27
C LEU A 57 26.53 15.65 3.38
N ALA A 58 26.33 14.35 3.11
CA ALA A 58 25.87 13.41 4.11
C ALA A 58 26.85 13.29 5.29
N MET A 59 28.17 13.15 5.01
CA MET A 59 29.17 13.10 6.06
C MET A 59 29.23 14.41 6.87
N LEU A 60 29.12 15.56 6.21
CA LEU A 60 29.04 16.86 6.88
C LEU A 60 27.84 16.94 7.84
N ALA A 61 26.67 16.46 7.41
CA ALA A 61 25.47 16.41 8.27
C ALA A 61 25.71 15.55 9.52
N LEU A 62 26.28 14.36 9.34
CA LEU A 62 26.56 13.44 10.45
C LEU A 62 27.61 14.02 11.43
N ASP A 63 28.66 14.67 10.94
CA ASP A 63 29.69 15.29 11.77
C ASP A 63 29.11 16.50 12.54
N ALA A 64 28.26 17.31 11.91
CA ALA A 64 27.57 18.42 12.57
C ALA A 64 26.60 17.91 13.65
N ALA A 65 25.89 16.81 13.41
CA ALA A 65 25.01 16.19 14.39
C ALA A 65 25.79 15.63 15.59
N ARG A 66 26.90 14.92 15.35
CA ARG A 66 27.79 14.41 16.43
C ARG A 66 28.35 15.55 17.26
N SER A 67 28.86 16.60 16.61
CA SER A 67 29.39 17.80 17.29
C SER A 67 28.33 18.51 18.11
N ALA A 68 27.05 18.42 17.71
CA ALA A 68 25.89 18.91 18.47
C ALA A 68 25.42 17.95 19.57
N GLY A 69 26.09 16.81 19.79
CA GLY A 69 25.86 15.86 20.88
C GLY A 69 24.89 14.71 20.55
N ALA A 70 24.68 14.41 19.27
CA ALA A 70 23.91 13.25 18.84
C ALA A 70 24.69 11.95 19.12
N GLN A 71 24.04 10.98 19.78
CA GLN A 71 24.56 9.63 19.99
C GLN A 71 24.42 8.78 18.73
N TYR A 72 23.35 9.05 17.96
CA TYR A 72 23.09 8.49 16.65
C TYR A 72 22.49 9.58 15.75
N ALA A 73 22.84 9.55 14.49
CA ALA A 73 22.22 10.37 13.45
C ALA A 73 22.14 9.60 12.14
N ASP A 74 21.12 9.88 11.38
CA ASP A 74 21.01 9.49 9.98
C ASP A 74 20.58 10.67 9.10
N VAL A 75 20.95 10.60 7.84
CA VAL A 75 20.61 11.58 6.82
C VAL A 75 20.11 10.88 5.57
N ARG A 76 19.03 11.42 5.01
CA ARG A 76 18.50 11.03 3.70
C ARG A 76 18.50 12.24 2.79
N ILE A 77 19.11 12.09 1.62
CA ILE A 77 19.00 13.03 0.51
C ILE A 77 18.15 12.32 -0.52
N SER A 78 17.00 12.86 -0.88
CA SER A 78 16.13 12.20 -1.85
C SER A 78 15.56 13.16 -2.89
N ARG A 79 15.44 12.63 -4.10
CA ARG A 79 14.79 13.24 -5.25
C ARG A 79 13.64 12.35 -5.67
N ASN A 80 12.43 12.89 -5.70
CA ASN A 80 11.24 12.18 -6.11
C ASN A 80 10.66 12.85 -7.34
N ARG A 81 10.58 12.13 -8.48
CA ARG A 81 9.86 12.58 -9.67
C ARG A 81 8.59 11.77 -9.83
N VAL A 82 7.47 12.46 -9.95
CA VAL A 82 6.14 11.89 -10.08
C VAL A 82 5.48 12.40 -11.34
N GLN A 83 5.06 11.48 -12.20
CA GLN A 83 4.27 11.80 -13.39
C GLN A 83 2.90 11.12 -13.31
N SER A 84 1.85 11.89 -13.54
CA SER A 84 0.47 11.39 -13.63
C SER A 84 -0.17 11.89 -14.92
N ILE A 85 -0.76 10.96 -15.64
CA ILE A 85 -1.49 11.24 -16.87
C ILE A 85 -2.85 10.57 -16.75
N SER A 86 -3.93 11.31 -16.98
CA SER A 86 -5.28 10.76 -16.95
C SER A 86 -6.08 11.22 -18.17
N THR A 87 -6.91 10.33 -18.67
CA THR A 87 -7.80 10.57 -19.79
C THR A 87 -9.22 10.15 -19.42
N ARG A 88 -10.19 10.77 -20.06
CA ARG A 88 -11.59 10.41 -19.96
C ARG A 88 -12.22 10.43 -21.35
N GLU A 89 -12.82 9.33 -21.75
CA GLU A 89 -13.32 9.06 -23.10
C GLU A 89 -12.23 9.42 -24.14
N ARG A 90 -12.41 10.48 -24.92
CA ARG A 90 -11.51 10.93 -25.99
C ARG A 90 -10.69 12.18 -25.63
N ARG A 91 -10.52 12.47 -24.36
CA ARG A 91 -9.86 13.71 -23.89
C ARG A 91 -8.85 13.46 -22.80
N VAL A 92 -7.77 14.19 -22.84
CA VAL A 92 -6.87 14.33 -21.68
C VAL A 92 -7.62 15.08 -20.60
N GLN A 93 -7.64 14.54 -19.38
CA GLN A 93 -8.27 15.13 -18.22
C GLN A 93 -7.27 15.80 -17.29
N GLY A 94 -6.11 15.21 -17.14
CA GLY A 94 -5.06 15.75 -16.30
C GLY A 94 -3.68 15.27 -16.73
N LEU A 95 -2.70 16.13 -16.52
CA LEU A 95 -1.29 15.86 -16.74
C LEU A 95 -0.48 16.61 -15.71
N SER A 96 0.40 15.91 -15.02
CA SER A 96 1.38 16.51 -14.12
C SER A 96 2.70 15.75 -14.21
N ASP A 97 3.82 16.49 -14.11
CA ASP A 97 5.16 15.95 -13.98
C ASP A 97 5.88 16.86 -12.99
N ASN A 98 6.08 16.37 -11.77
CA ASN A 98 6.60 17.15 -10.66
C ASN A 98 7.84 16.48 -10.08
N GLU A 99 8.79 17.30 -9.67
CA GLU A 99 9.98 16.84 -8.98
C GLU A 99 10.13 17.56 -7.64
N THR A 100 10.49 16.82 -6.61
CA THR A 100 10.90 17.36 -5.31
C THR A 100 12.28 16.86 -4.94
N PHE A 101 13.09 17.73 -4.33
CA PHE A 101 14.44 17.42 -3.96
C PHE A 101 14.82 18.09 -2.64
N GLY A 102 15.53 17.39 -1.77
CA GLY A 102 15.97 17.90 -0.48
C GLY A 102 16.60 16.82 0.38
N PHE A 103 16.81 17.16 1.65
CA PHE A 103 17.37 16.23 2.64
C PHE A 103 16.70 16.38 3.99
N GLY A 104 16.70 15.28 4.77
CA GLY A 104 16.28 15.26 6.16
C GLY A 104 17.35 14.63 7.03
N VAL A 105 17.55 15.20 8.21
CA VAL A 105 18.47 14.69 9.24
C VAL A 105 17.66 14.32 10.46
N ARG A 106 17.81 13.07 10.92
CA ARG A 106 17.25 12.57 12.17
C ARG A 106 18.38 12.34 13.18
N THR A 107 18.18 12.74 14.43
CA THR A 107 19.18 12.62 15.49
C THR A 107 18.59 12.02 16.75
N LEU A 108 19.37 11.22 17.47
CA LEU A 108 19.03 10.68 18.78
C LEU A 108 19.93 11.32 19.83
N VAL A 109 19.33 12.00 20.82
CA VAL A 109 20.05 12.63 21.94
C VAL A 109 19.38 12.26 23.25
N GLY A 110 20.11 11.52 24.12
CA GLY A 110 19.58 11.08 25.42
C GLY A 110 18.30 10.27 25.33
N GLY A 111 18.17 9.45 24.29
CA GLY A 111 16.99 8.60 24.05
C GLY A 111 15.81 9.30 23.37
N ALA A 112 15.91 10.58 23.00
CA ALA A 112 14.85 11.30 22.31
C ALA A 112 15.22 11.60 20.85
N TRP A 113 14.23 11.46 19.95
CA TRP A 113 14.36 11.80 18.55
C TRP A 113 14.19 13.31 18.28
N GLY A 114 14.96 13.81 17.32
CA GLY A 114 14.74 15.09 16.66
C GLY A 114 14.92 14.96 15.17
N PHE A 115 14.19 15.75 14.40
CA PHE A 115 14.21 15.74 12.94
C PHE A 115 14.14 17.16 12.39
N ALA A 116 14.95 17.45 11.37
CA ALA A 116 14.86 18.69 10.61
C ALA A 116 15.21 18.41 9.14
N ALA A 117 14.62 19.18 8.22
CA ALA A 117 14.77 18.97 6.79
C ALA A 117 14.85 20.31 6.04
N SER A 118 15.47 20.30 4.85
CA SER A 118 15.56 21.47 3.96
C SER A 118 15.70 21.03 2.50
N SER A 119 15.23 21.87 1.59
CA SER A 119 15.46 21.73 0.15
C SER A 119 16.75 22.43 -0.34
N ASP A 120 17.42 23.17 0.54
CA ASP A 120 18.70 23.84 0.24
C ASP A 120 19.87 22.95 0.66
N LEU A 121 20.59 22.38 -0.32
CA LEU A 121 21.73 21.49 -0.11
C LEU A 121 23.08 22.22 -0.04
N THR A 122 23.12 23.49 0.37
CA THR A 122 24.39 24.17 0.66
C THR A 122 25.04 23.58 1.92
N ARG A 123 26.38 23.59 1.97
CA ARG A 123 27.15 23.06 3.11
C ARG A 123 26.72 23.68 4.45
N ASP A 124 26.50 25.01 4.45
CA ASP A 124 26.10 25.76 5.64
C ASP A 124 24.69 25.35 6.12
N GLU A 125 23.77 25.20 5.20
CA GLU A 125 22.40 24.77 5.50
C GLU A 125 22.37 23.32 6.00
N VAL A 126 23.11 22.41 5.37
CA VAL A 126 23.24 21.02 5.82
C VAL A 126 23.72 20.93 7.27
N ALA A 127 24.77 21.68 7.60
CA ALA A 127 25.28 21.75 8.96
C ALA A 127 24.30 22.42 9.94
N ARG A 128 23.57 23.44 9.49
CA ARG A 128 22.53 24.13 10.30
C ARG A 128 21.37 23.18 10.64
N ILE A 129 20.86 22.47 9.65
CA ILE A 129 19.75 21.51 9.80
C ILE A 129 20.14 20.37 10.75
N ALA A 130 21.35 19.81 10.62
CA ALA A 130 21.84 18.77 11.52
C ALA A 130 21.90 19.25 12.99
N ARG A 131 22.38 20.47 13.23
CA ARG A 131 22.36 21.08 14.57
C ARG A 131 20.93 21.35 15.07
N GLN A 132 20.02 21.77 14.18
CA GLN A 132 18.61 21.99 14.52
C GLN A 132 17.95 20.69 14.95
N ALA A 133 18.14 19.60 14.22
CA ALA A 133 17.63 18.28 14.60
C ALA A 133 18.14 17.85 15.99
N ALA A 134 19.43 18.03 16.28
CA ALA A 134 20.01 17.72 17.58
C ALA A 134 19.46 18.61 18.71
N ALA A 135 19.21 19.89 18.44
CA ALA A 135 18.58 20.80 19.41
C ALA A 135 17.14 20.39 19.71
N GLN A 136 16.36 20.01 18.70
CA GLN A 136 15.01 19.48 18.86
C GLN A 136 15.01 18.17 19.67
N ALA A 137 15.92 17.24 19.40
CA ALA A 137 16.06 16.01 20.19
C ALA A 137 16.32 16.31 21.67
N LYS A 138 17.20 17.27 21.97
CA LYS A 138 17.45 17.73 23.35
C LYS A 138 16.20 18.27 24.02
N ALA A 139 15.41 19.08 23.30
CA ALA A 139 14.17 19.66 23.83
C ALA A 139 13.11 18.56 24.09
N ASN A 140 12.99 17.60 23.16
CA ASN A 140 12.02 16.51 23.25
C ASN A 140 12.26 15.57 24.45
N ARG A 141 13.47 15.56 25.03
CA ARG A 141 13.76 14.78 26.26
C ARG A 141 12.83 15.14 27.42
N ALA A 142 12.36 16.38 27.50
CA ALA A 142 11.45 16.79 28.57
C ALA A 142 10.07 16.10 28.50
N ALA A 143 9.66 15.63 27.31
CA ALA A 143 8.39 14.92 27.08
C ALA A 143 8.58 13.40 26.93
N LEU A 144 9.78 12.88 27.14
CA LEU A 144 10.11 11.49 26.87
C LEU A 144 9.49 10.57 27.93
N VAL A 145 8.65 9.63 27.49
CA VAL A 145 8.05 8.61 28.37
C VAL A 145 8.97 7.40 28.47
N LYS A 146 9.56 6.96 27.34
CA LYS A 146 10.46 5.80 27.26
C LYS A 146 11.64 6.15 26.36
N PRO A 147 12.89 5.99 26.81
CA PRO A 147 14.06 6.22 25.97
C PRO A 147 14.09 5.27 24.77
N VAL A 148 14.40 5.82 23.60
CA VAL A 148 14.65 5.05 22.39
C VAL A 148 15.97 4.31 22.52
N VAL A 149 15.96 3.02 22.22
CA VAL A 149 17.13 2.16 22.07
C VAL A 149 17.06 1.49 20.71
N LEU A 150 18.09 1.62 19.89
CA LEU A 150 18.13 1.03 18.57
C LEU A 150 18.72 -0.38 18.60
N ALA A 151 18.02 -1.35 18.02
CA ALA A 151 18.59 -2.66 17.78
C ALA A 151 19.81 -2.55 16.83
N PRO A 152 20.83 -3.40 17.01
CA PRO A 152 21.96 -3.46 16.10
C PRO A 152 21.51 -3.71 14.67
N ALA A 153 22.21 -3.09 13.71
CA ALA A 153 22.03 -3.34 12.29
C ALA A 153 23.39 -3.58 11.63
N PRO A 154 23.50 -4.48 10.66
CA PRO A 154 24.70 -4.64 9.88
C PRO A 154 25.10 -3.32 9.19
N VAL A 155 26.37 -2.97 9.24
CA VAL A 155 26.89 -1.77 8.59
C VAL A 155 27.13 -2.08 7.10
N THR A 156 26.48 -1.34 6.23
CA THR A 156 26.76 -1.32 4.78
C THR A 156 27.65 -0.14 4.46
N LYS A 157 28.96 -0.34 4.40
CA LYS A 157 29.94 0.75 4.15
C LYS A 157 29.69 1.45 2.81
N GLU A 158 29.23 0.69 1.82
CA GLU A 158 28.86 1.17 0.50
C GLU A 158 27.89 0.16 -0.15
N GLY A 159 26.72 0.64 -0.55
CA GLY A 159 25.71 -0.18 -1.16
C GLY A 159 24.92 0.56 -2.23
N THR A 160 24.63 -0.11 -3.34
CA THR A 160 23.81 0.43 -4.43
C THR A 160 22.70 -0.57 -4.76
N TRP A 161 21.50 -0.07 -4.96
CA TRP A 161 20.35 -0.88 -5.36
C TRP A 161 19.46 -0.13 -6.35
N ARG A 162 18.79 -0.86 -7.23
CA ARG A 162 17.82 -0.32 -8.18
C ARG A 162 16.66 -1.30 -8.37
N SER A 163 15.43 -0.77 -8.46
CA SER A 163 14.28 -1.56 -8.91
C SER A 163 14.56 -2.23 -10.27
N PRO A 164 13.96 -3.40 -10.54
CA PRO A 164 14.17 -4.14 -11.79
C PRO A 164 13.43 -3.49 -12.98
N ALA A 165 13.54 -2.15 -13.12
CA ALA A 165 12.97 -1.38 -14.23
C ALA A 165 13.88 -1.50 -15.45
N LYS A 166 13.31 -1.98 -16.58
CA LYS A 166 14.01 -2.15 -17.85
C LYS A 166 13.96 -0.89 -18.69
N ILE A 167 12.83 -0.16 -18.65
CA ILE A 167 12.58 1.05 -19.44
C ILE A 167 12.20 2.16 -18.45
N ASP A 168 13.02 3.22 -18.42
CA ASP A 168 12.70 4.39 -17.58
C ASP A 168 11.41 5.05 -18.12
N PRO A 169 10.34 5.13 -17.33
CA PRO A 169 9.09 5.71 -17.81
C PRO A 169 9.21 7.21 -18.15
N PHE A 170 10.22 7.89 -17.62
CA PHE A 170 10.45 9.30 -17.87
C PHE A 170 11.20 9.59 -19.18
N ASP A 171 11.74 8.55 -19.83
CA ASP A 171 12.34 8.64 -21.16
C ASP A 171 11.29 8.48 -22.28
N ILE A 172 10.07 8.04 -21.96
CA ILE A 172 8.98 7.88 -22.91
C ILE A 172 8.22 9.21 -23.04
N ALA A 173 7.97 9.64 -24.29
CA ALA A 173 7.26 10.88 -24.58
C ALA A 173 5.84 10.88 -23.99
N ILE A 174 5.41 12.02 -23.48
CA ILE A 174 4.07 12.18 -22.89
C ILE A 174 2.98 11.92 -23.93
N GLU A 175 3.22 12.35 -25.17
CA GLU A 175 2.31 12.16 -26.32
C GLU A 175 2.08 10.69 -26.61
N GLU A 176 3.10 9.84 -26.52
CA GLU A 176 2.99 8.39 -26.70
C GLU A 176 2.12 7.76 -25.60
N LYS A 177 2.32 8.14 -24.35
CA LYS A 177 1.51 7.68 -23.21
C LYS A 177 0.05 8.10 -23.36
N VAL A 178 -0.20 9.36 -23.75
CA VAL A 178 -1.54 9.88 -24.01
C VAL A 178 -2.20 9.12 -25.15
N ALA A 179 -1.50 8.90 -26.27
CA ALA A 179 -2.02 8.16 -27.42
C ALA A 179 -2.44 6.74 -27.04
N LEU A 180 -1.63 6.04 -26.20
CA LEU A 180 -1.95 4.71 -25.72
C LEU A 180 -3.23 4.71 -24.85
N LEU A 181 -3.36 5.64 -23.90
CA LEU A 181 -4.55 5.75 -23.05
C LEU A 181 -5.83 6.06 -23.88
N LEU A 182 -5.74 6.99 -24.83
CA LEU A 182 -6.88 7.32 -25.70
C LEU A 182 -7.26 6.15 -26.60
N SER A 183 -6.30 5.38 -27.10
CA SER A 183 -6.54 4.16 -27.89
C SER A 183 -7.23 3.08 -27.07
N ALA A 184 -6.84 2.90 -25.80
CA ALA A 184 -7.49 1.96 -24.89
C ALA A 184 -8.94 2.41 -24.58
N ASN A 185 -9.16 3.71 -24.32
CA ASN A 185 -10.50 4.24 -24.12
C ASN A 185 -11.40 4.03 -25.35
N GLU A 186 -10.87 4.28 -26.55
CA GLU A 186 -11.62 4.08 -27.80
C GLU A 186 -11.99 2.61 -28.01
N ALA A 187 -11.08 1.67 -27.65
CA ALA A 187 -11.35 0.24 -27.73
C ALA A 187 -12.52 -0.17 -26.80
N ALA A 188 -12.54 0.32 -25.56
CA ALA A 188 -13.62 0.06 -24.61
C ALA A 188 -14.96 0.70 -25.04
N LEU A 189 -14.93 1.93 -25.59
CA LEU A 189 -16.12 2.65 -26.04
C LEU A 189 -16.81 2.03 -27.27
N LYS A 190 -16.14 1.13 -28.00
CA LYS A 190 -16.73 0.35 -29.10
C LYS A 190 -17.68 -0.74 -28.61
N VAL A 191 -17.57 -1.15 -27.35
CA VAL A 191 -18.46 -2.16 -26.76
C VAL A 191 -19.83 -1.51 -26.48
N ALA A 192 -20.88 -2.10 -27.03
CA ALA A 192 -22.26 -1.62 -26.85
C ALA A 192 -22.65 -1.61 -25.36
N GLY A 193 -23.17 -0.50 -24.85
CA GLY A 193 -23.50 -0.30 -23.44
C GLY A 193 -22.38 0.30 -22.58
N SER A 194 -21.13 0.30 -23.06
CA SER A 194 -20.04 1.07 -22.46
C SER A 194 -20.27 2.56 -22.66
N ARG A 195 -20.27 3.36 -21.59
CA ARG A 195 -20.65 4.77 -21.67
C ARG A 195 -19.56 5.73 -21.23
N PHE A 196 -18.90 5.42 -20.13
CA PHE A 196 -17.81 6.24 -19.61
C PHE A 196 -16.55 5.38 -19.43
N VAL A 197 -15.42 5.95 -19.82
CA VAL A 197 -14.13 5.27 -19.72
C VAL A 197 -13.09 6.26 -19.20
N ASN A 198 -12.45 5.89 -18.11
CA ASN A 198 -11.32 6.62 -17.57
C ASN A 198 -10.09 5.71 -17.62
N SER A 199 -8.97 6.24 -18.08
CA SER A 199 -7.69 5.54 -17.97
C SER A 199 -6.60 6.48 -17.46
N ALA A 200 -5.61 5.91 -16.81
CA ALA A 200 -4.53 6.69 -16.22
C ALA A 200 -3.22 5.91 -16.21
N MET A 201 -2.12 6.63 -16.15
CA MET A 201 -0.80 6.13 -15.82
C MET A 201 -0.21 6.99 -14.70
N PHE A 202 0.39 6.33 -13.74
CA PHE A 202 1.14 6.97 -12.66
C PHE A 202 2.53 6.36 -12.61
N PHE A 203 3.55 7.22 -12.53
CA PHE A 203 4.94 6.82 -12.41
C PHE A 203 5.62 7.57 -11.27
N LEU A 204 6.45 6.85 -10.52
CA LEU A 204 7.33 7.41 -9.51
C LEU A 204 8.76 6.93 -9.78
N ARG A 205 9.72 7.86 -9.73
CA ARG A 205 11.15 7.57 -9.56
C ARG A 205 11.61 8.26 -8.28
N GLU A 206 12.13 7.46 -7.34
CA GLU A 206 12.70 7.91 -6.08
C GLU A 206 14.19 7.58 -6.08
N GLU A 207 15.04 8.60 -6.07
CA GLU A 207 16.48 8.49 -5.91
C GLU A 207 16.83 8.87 -4.47
N LYS A 208 17.46 7.95 -3.73
CA LYS A 208 17.69 8.09 -2.30
C LYS A 208 19.14 7.78 -1.95
N THR A 209 19.84 8.75 -1.38
CA THR A 209 21.13 8.55 -0.71
C THR A 209 20.91 8.57 0.79
N TYR A 210 21.39 7.56 1.48
CA TYR A 210 21.29 7.40 2.92
C TYR A 210 22.66 7.23 3.55
N ALA A 211 22.88 7.86 4.71
CA ALA A 211 24.06 7.60 5.55
C ALA A 211 23.68 7.69 7.03
N ASN A 212 24.44 6.99 7.89
CA ASN A 212 24.27 7.05 9.33
C ASN A 212 25.60 7.05 10.10
N THR A 213 25.53 7.38 11.38
CA THR A 213 26.70 7.43 12.27
C THR A 213 27.27 6.06 12.60
N ASP A 214 26.55 4.96 12.34
CA ASP A 214 27.08 3.60 12.48
C ASP A 214 28.05 3.25 11.35
N GLY A 215 28.09 4.05 10.27
CA GLY A 215 29.03 3.92 9.15
C GLY A 215 28.41 3.34 7.88
N SER A 216 27.09 3.23 7.78
CA SER A 216 26.43 2.82 6.55
C SER A 216 26.32 4.00 5.58
N PHE A 217 26.47 3.66 4.28
CA PHE A 217 26.21 4.55 3.15
C PHE A 217 25.57 3.76 2.02
N THR A 218 24.39 4.19 1.56
CA THR A 218 23.66 3.49 0.48
C THR A 218 23.03 4.46 -0.50
N VAL A 219 22.94 4.03 -1.76
CA VAL A 219 22.27 4.77 -2.85
C VAL A 219 21.26 3.85 -3.50
N GLN A 220 20.02 4.32 -3.65
CA GLN A 220 18.95 3.53 -4.22
C GLN A 220 18.16 4.32 -5.27
N THR A 221 17.74 3.63 -6.34
CA THR A 221 16.77 4.16 -7.31
C THR A 221 15.57 3.24 -7.36
N ILE A 222 14.43 3.74 -6.93
CA ILE A 222 13.17 3.01 -6.84
C ILE A 222 12.25 3.49 -7.95
N TYR A 223 11.73 2.57 -8.75
CA TYR A 223 10.73 2.83 -9.77
C TYR A 223 9.41 2.19 -9.39
N ARG A 224 8.32 2.89 -9.69
CA ARG A 224 6.97 2.34 -9.57
C ARG A 224 6.12 2.79 -10.74
N ALA A 225 5.32 1.89 -11.29
CA ALA A 225 4.42 2.14 -12.41
C ALA A 225 3.03 1.58 -12.11
N SER A 226 2.00 2.35 -12.47
CA SER A 226 0.59 1.97 -12.31
C SER A 226 -0.22 2.39 -13.52
N PRO A 227 -0.35 1.57 -14.56
CA PRO A 227 -1.40 1.72 -15.55
C PRO A 227 -2.75 1.32 -14.94
N ASN A 228 -3.80 2.03 -15.29
CA ASN A 228 -5.15 1.78 -14.76
C ASN A 228 -6.22 2.14 -15.79
N MET A 229 -7.36 1.44 -15.72
CA MET A 229 -8.54 1.72 -16.52
C MET A 229 -9.81 1.41 -15.73
N THR A 230 -10.85 2.22 -15.92
CA THR A 230 -12.19 1.97 -15.39
C THR A 230 -13.20 2.21 -16.49
N VAL A 231 -14.05 1.22 -16.74
CA VAL A 231 -15.18 1.31 -17.67
C VAL A 231 -16.47 1.33 -16.88
N THR A 232 -17.38 2.21 -17.25
CA THR A 232 -18.74 2.26 -16.70
C THR A 232 -19.74 2.03 -17.81
N ALA A 233 -20.53 0.98 -17.66
CA ALA A 233 -21.69 0.67 -18.48
C ALA A 233 -22.95 1.28 -17.87
N VAL A 234 -23.90 1.68 -18.73
CA VAL A 234 -25.17 2.31 -18.33
C VAL A 234 -26.31 1.57 -19.03
N SER A 235 -27.38 1.26 -18.30
CA SER A 235 -28.59 0.64 -18.88
C SER A 235 -29.25 1.56 -19.90
N PRO A 236 -29.98 1.02 -20.91
CA PRO A 236 -30.60 1.84 -21.97
C PRO A 236 -31.59 2.90 -21.44
N ASP A 237 -32.24 2.62 -20.33
CA ASP A 237 -33.19 3.50 -19.64
C ASP A 237 -32.53 4.42 -18.59
N PHE A 238 -31.21 4.37 -18.45
CA PHE A 238 -30.43 5.11 -17.45
C PHE A 238 -30.79 4.83 -15.97
N SER A 239 -31.45 3.73 -15.69
CA SER A 239 -31.87 3.35 -14.32
C SER A 239 -30.76 2.67 -13.53
N ASP A 240 -29.76 2.07 -14.19
CA ASP A 240 -28.63 1.36 -13.55
C ASP A 240 -27.32 1.69 -14.26
N PHE A 241 -26.26 1.71 -13.50
CA PHE A 241 -24.89 1.83 -14.02
C PHE A 241 -23.96 0.88 -13.24
N GLN A 242 -23.03 0.27 -13.96
CA GLN A 242 -22.10 -0.67 -13.39
C GLN A 242 -20.69 -0.37 -13.87
N SER A 243 -19.72 -0.42 -12.95
CA SER A 243 -18.31 -0.14 -13.28
C SER A 243 -17.44 -1.38 -13.14
N ARG A 244 -16.42 -1.45 -13.96
CA ARG A 244 -15.35 -2.43 -13.92
C ARG A 244 -13.99 -1.73 -13.97
N GLN A 245 -13.25 -1.82 -12.88
CA GLN A 245 -11.87 -1.36 -12.81
C GLN A 245 -10.92 -2.50 -13.20
N ALA A 246 -9.85 -2.23 -13.91
CA ALA A 246 -8.85 -3.19 -14.35
C ALA A 246 -7.96 -3.69 -13.17
N THR A 247 -8.57 -4.35 -12.17
CA THR A 247 -7.89 -4.86 -10.97
C THR A 247 -6.97 -6.05 -11.25
N ASP A 248 -7.00 -6.59 -12.44
CA ASP A 248 -6.07 -7.59 -12.97
C ASP A 248 -4.74 -6.98 -13.48
N ILE A 249 -4.59 -5.66 -13.34
CA ILE A 249 -3.32 -4.95 -13.52
C ILE A 249 -2.97 -4.28 -12.19
N ALA A 250 -2.12 -4.93 -11.40
CA ALA A 250 -1.63 -4.31 -10.18
C ALA A 250 -0.55 -3.25 -10.48
N PRO A 251 -0.43 -2.19 -9.68
CA PRO A 251 0.76 -1.36 -9.70
C PRO A 251 1.99 -2.16 -9.28
N MET A 252 3.16 -1.89 -9.88
CA MET A 252 4.38 -2.66 -9.65
C MET A 252 5.63 -1.77 -9.51
N GLY A 253 6.64 -2.32 -8.83
CA GLY A 253 8.00 -1.77 -8.72
C GLY A 253 8.82 -2.01 -10.00
N ARG A 254 8.30 -1.56 -11.16
CA ARG A 254 8.88 -1.73 -12.49
C ARG A 254 8.87 -0.41 -13.26
N GLY A 255 9.43 -0.42 -14.47
CA GLY A 255 9.43 0.70 -15.40
C GLY A 255 8.26 0.68 -16.40
N TYR A 256 8.44 1.31 -17.55
CA TYR A 256 7.41 1.41 -18.59
C TYR A 256 7.07 0.04 -19.23
N GLU A 257 7.96 -0.94 -19.16
CA GLU A 257 7.65 -2.32 -19.58
C GLU A 257 6.38 -2.86 -18.92
N HIS A 258 6.06 -2.43 -17.68
CA HIS A 258 4.81 -2.82 -17.02
C HIS A 258 3.56 -2.29 -17.73
N VAL A 259 3.65 -1.09 -18.33
CA VAL A 259 2.56 -0.54 -19.15
C VAL A 259 2.39 -1.34 -20.43
N ILE A 260 3.49 -1.76 -21.06
CA ILE A 260 3.48 -2.59 -22.26
C ILE A 260 2.83 -3.95 -21.95
N ASP A 261 3.25 -4.59 -20.85
CA ASP A 261 2.75 -5.90 -20.42
C ASP A 261 1.27 -5.86 -20.00
N ALA A 262 0.76 -4.70 -19.57
CA ALA A 262 -0.64 -4.49 -19.20
C ALA A 262 -1.60 -4.63 -20.39
N LYS A 263 -1.13 -4.45 -21.63
CA LYS A 263 -1.92 -4.60 -22.87
C LYS A 263 -3.28 -3.90 -22.78
N LEU A 264 -3.25 -2.61 -22.41
CA LEU A 264 -4.47 -1.84 -22.11
C LEU A 264 -5.47 -1.85 -23.28
N VAL A 265 -4.99 -1.70 -24.52
CA VAL A 265 -5.85 -1.63 -25.71
C VAL A 265 -6.53 -2.97 -25.97
N GLU A 266 -5.78 -4.07 -25.84
CA GLU A 266 -6.27 -5.44 -26.08
C GLU A 266 -7.26 -5.90 -25.01
N ASN A 267 -7.04 -5.51 -23.75
CA ASN A 267 -7.89 -5.88 -22.62
C ASN A 267 -9.11 -4.98 -22.44
N ALA A 268 -9.10 -3.75 -22.96
CA ALA A 268 -10.16 -2.78 -22.76
C ALA A 268 -11.57 -3.26 -23.19
N PRO A 269 -11.76 -3.99 -24.32
CA PRO A 269 -13.07 -4.54 -24.68
C PRO A 269 -13.58 -5.52 -23.63
N ARG A 270 -12.75 -6.43 -23.10
CA ARG A 270 -13.14 -7.40 -22.07
C ARG A 270 -13.63 -6.72 -20.80
N TRP A 271 -12.93 -5.70 -20.28
CA TRP A 271 -13.40 -4.95 -19.11
C TRP A 271 -14.72 -4.20 -19.37
N ALA A 272 -14.91 -3.72 -20.60
CA ALA A 272 -16.18 -3.10 -20.99
C ALA A 272 -17.32 -4.12 -21.06
N GLU A 273 -17.09 -5.31 -21.62
CA GLU A 273 -18.06 -6.40 -21.65
C GLU A 273 -18.43 -6.88 -20.23
N GLU A 274 -17.43 -7.02 -19.35
CA GLU A 274 -17.65 -7.35 -17.94
C GLU A 274 -18.51 -6.29 -17.22
N ALA A 275 -18.29 -5.00 -17.48
CA ALA A 275 -19.13 -3.92 -16.96
C ALA A 275 -20.58 -3.99 -17.47
N VAL A 276 -20.77 -4.30 -18.76
CA VAL A 276 -22.09 -4.47 -19.37
C VAL A 276 -22.81 -5.69 -18.80
N GLN A 277 -22.12 -6.82 -18.63
CA GLN A 277 -22.69 -8.03 -18.04
C GLN A 277 -23.21 -7.81 -16.61
N LYS A 278 -22.54 -6.96 -15.83
CA LYS A 278 -22.99 -6.57 -14.47
C LYS A 278 -24.38 -5.94 -14.45
N LEU A 279 -24.78 -5.21 -15.49
CA LEU A 279 -26.14 -4.61 -15.58
C LEU A 279 -27.25 -5.68 -15.54
N SER A 280 -27.01 -6.84 -16.15
CA SER A 280 -27.96 -7.96 -16.20
C SER A 280 -27.76 -8.99 -15.08
N ALA A 281 -26.76 -8.80 -14.22
CA ALA A 281 -26.47 -9.73 -13.13
C ALA A 281 -27.59 -9.76 -12.11
N LYS A 282 -27.81 -10.94 -11.51
CA LYS A 282 -28.80 -11.13 -10.45
C LYS A 282 -28.32 -10.51 -9.15
N PRO A 283 -29.17 -9.81 -8.38
CA PRO A 283 -28.85 -9.47 -7.01
C PRO A 283 -28.57 -10.74 -6.18
N VAL A 284 -27.58 -10.68 -5.29
CA VAL A 284 -27.30 -11.81 -4.40
C VAL A 284 -28.41 -12.02 -3.37
N GLU A 285 -28.70 -13.26 -3.04
CA GLU A 285 -29.52 -13.60 -1.86
C GLU A 285 -28.63 -13.57 -0.60
N VAL A 286 -29.14 -12.94 0.46
CA VAL A 286 -28.46 -12.90 1.76
C VAL A 286 -28.35 -14.30 2.33
N GLY A 287 -27.18 -14.68 2.82
CA GLY A 287 -26.96 -16.01 3.39
C GLY A 287 -25.51 -16.34 3.68
N ARG A 288 -25.27 -17.60 4.00
CA ARG A 288 -23.90 -18.13 4.17
C ARG A 288 -23.47 -18.90 2.92
N TYR A 289 -22.29 -18.57 2.43
CA TYR A 289 -21.71 -19.14 1.22
C TYR A 289 -20.26 -19.52 1.44
N ASP A 290 -19.80 -20.52 0.71
CA ASP A 290 -18.40 -20.75 0.52
C ASP A 290 -17.87 -19.68 -0.44
N LEU A 291 -16.81 -18.98 -0.06
CA LEU A 291 -16.21 -17.96 -0.91
C LEU A 291 -14.93 -18.49 -1.53
N VAL A 292 -14.83 -18.40 -2.85
CA VAL A 292 -13.59 -18.62 -3.60
C VAL A 292 -13.05 -17.25 -3.98
N LEU A 293 -11.93 -16.84 -3.37
CA LEU A 293 -11.37 -15.50 -3.52
C LEU A 293 -10.19 -15.53 -4.49
N HIS A 294 -10.33 -14.78 -5.58
CA HIS A 294 -9.22 -14.57 -6.52
C HIS A 294 -8.12 -13.71 -5.91
N PRO A 295 -6.84 -13.90 -6.23
CA PRO A 295 -5.74 -13.09 -5.69
C PRO A 295 -5.92 -11.58 -5.86
N THR A 296 -6.52 -11.14 -6.97
CA THR A 296 -6.84 -9.72 -7.22
C THR A 296 -7.82 -9.10 -6.22
N HIS A 297 -8.59 -9.93 -5.51
CA HIS A 297 -9.47 -9.53 -4.42
C HIS A 297 -8.81 -9.73 -3.06
N LEU A 298 -8.15 -10.88 -2.88
CA LEU A 298 -7.61 -11.32 -1.59
C LEU A 298 -6.49 -10.40 -1.07
N GLY A 299 -5.73 -9.73 -1.98
CA GLY A 299 -4.68 -8.80 -1.61
C GLY A 299 -5.14 -7.69 -0.66
N LEU A 300 -6.30 -7.06 -0.93
CA LEU A 300 -6.90 -6.07 -0.03
C LEU A 300 -7.32 -6.69 1.31
N THR A 301 -7.87 -7.90 1.30
CA THR A 301 -8.25 -8.60 2.53
C THR A 301 -7.03 -8.90 3.41
N ILE A 302 -5.90 -9.30 2.82
CA ILE A 302 -4.61 -9.49 3.51
C ILE A 302 -4.13 -8.16 4.08
N HIS A 303 -4.15 -7.09 3.27
CA HIS A 303 -3.74 -5.75 3.66
C HIS A 303 -4.43 -5.31 4.96
N GLU A 304 -5.75 -5.37 4.97
CA GLU A 304 -6.56 -4.87 6.07
C GLU A 304 -6.58 -5.78 7.29
N SER A 305 -6.65 -7.10 7.07
CA SER A 305 -6.91 -8.04 8.16
C SER A 305 -5.68 -8.81 8.66
N ILE A 306 -4.53 -8.73 7.99
CA ILE A 306 -3.27 -9.35 8.44
C ILE A 306 -2.16 -8.33 8.56
N ALA A 307 -1.92 -7.55 7.48
CA ALA A 307 -0.76 -6.69 7.43
C ALA A 307 -0.86 -5.55 8.44
N HIS A 308 -1.95 -4.80 8.46
CA HIS A 308 -2.16 -3.74 9.46
C HIS A 308 -2.19 -4.21 10.91
N PRO A 309 -2.89 -5.29 11.31
CA PRO A 309 -2.88 -5.70 12.72
C PRO A 309 -1.54 -6.23 13.21
N THR A 310 -0.60 -6.52 12.32
CA THR A 310 0.74 -7.00 12.68
C THR A 310 1.84 -5.93 12.61
N GLU A 311 1.48 -4.67 12.41
CA GLU A 311 2.37 -3.52 12.59
C GLU A 311 2.61 -3.29 14.09
N LEU A 312 3.87 -3.38 14.55
CA LEU A 312 4.14 -3.42 15.99
C LEU A 312 3.84 -2.10 16.73
N ASP A 313 4.02 -0.95 16.08
CA ASP A 313 3.63 0.34 16.66
C ASP A 313 2.12 0.45 16.86
N ARG A 314 1.32 -0.06 15.93
CA ARG A 314 -0.13 -0.16 16.06
C ARG A 314 -0.54 -1.06 17.23
N VAL A 315 0.15 -2.21 17.38
CA VAL A 315 -0.06 -3.14 18.50
C VAL A 315 0.18 -2.47 19.85
N TYR A 316 1.18 -1.59 19.94
CA TYR A 316 1.47 -0.80 21.15
C TYR A 316 0.69 0.52 21.24
N GLY A 317 -0.26 0.79 20.32
CA GLY A 317 -1.17 1.93 20.39
C GLY A 317 -0.62 3.26 19.89
N TYR A 318 0.51 3.29 19.19
CA TYR A 318 1.09 4.53 18.62
C TYR A 318 0.21 5.15 17.54
N GLU A 319 -0.66 4.36 16.89
CA GLU A 319 -1.59 4.80 15.86
C GLU A 319 -3.05 4.95 16.36
N ALA A 320 -3.29 4.83 17.67
CA ALA A 320 -4.64 4.75 18.24
C ALA A 320 -5.53 5.96 17.94
N ASN A 321 -4.93 7.14 17.79
CA ASN A 321 -5.65 8.39 17.50
C ASN A 321 -5.95 8.61 16.01
N TYR A 322 -5.34 7.84 15.11
CA TYR A 322 -5.49 8.00 13.65
C TYR A 322 -5.93 6.71 12.96
N ALA A 323 -5.04 5.72 12.89
CA ALA A 323 -5.26 4.51 12.11
C ALA A 323 -5.79 3.33 12.94
N GLY A 324 -5.94 3.51 14.26
CA GLY A 324 -6.50 2.54 15.19
C GLY A 324 -5.46 1.68 15.90
N THR A 325 -5.94 0.61 16.50
CA THR A 325 -5.18 -0.35 17.29
C THR A 325 -5.12 -1.72 16.60
N SER A 326 -4.76 -2.76 17.33
CA SER A 326 -4.74 -4.13 16.85
C SER A 326 -5.37 -5.09 17.84
N PHE A 327 -6.15 -6.06 17.33
CA PHE A 327 -6.61 -7.19 18.12
C PHE A 327 -5.49 -8.22 18.39
N VAL A 328 -4.35 -8.12 17.67
CA VAL A 328 -3.16 -8.96 17.88
C VAL A 328 -2.26 -8.38 18.96
N ALA A 329 -2.86 -7.82 19.99
CA ALA A 329 -2.23 -7.23 21.16
C ALA A 329 -2.71 -7.92 22.45
N PRO A 330 -1.90 -7.95 23.52
CA PRO A 330 -0.47 -7.60 23.57
C PRO A 330 0.42 -8.74 23.00
N PRO A 331 1.67 -8.46 22.58
CA PRO A 331 2.57 -9.47 22.00
C PRO A 331 2.82 -10.69 22.91
N GLU A 332 2.92 -10.50 24.22
CA GLU A 332 3.17 -11.55 25.20
C GLU A 332 2.06 -12.61 25.26
N GLU A 333 0.84 -12.24 24.86
CA GLU A 333 -0.31 -13.16 24.80
C GLU A 333 -0.49 -13.78 23.42
N LYS A 334 0.09 -13.18 22.39
CA LYS A 334 -0.16 -13.57 20.99
C LYS A 334 0.98 -14.37 20.36
N LEU A 335 2.23 -13.97 20.57
CA LEU A 335 3.39 -14.62 19.95
C LEU A 335 3.49 -16.08 20.37
N GLY A 336 3.57 -16.97 19.40
CA GLY A 336 3.66 -18.41 19.58
C GLY A 336 2.38 -19.09 20.12
N LYS A 337 1.28 -18.34 20.29
CA LYS A 337 0.06 -18.84 20.94
C LYS A 337 -1.22 -18.59 20.15
N PHE A 338 -1.36 -17.41 19.58
CA PHE A 338 -2.63 -17.01 18.95
C PHE A 338 -2.79 -17.67 17.59
N ARG A 339 -3.84 -18.45 17.43
CA ARG A 339 -4.22 -19.09 16.17
C ARG A 339 -4.94 -18.09 15.29
N TYR A 340 -4.31 -17.77 14.18
CA TYR A 340 -4.81 -16.85 13.17
C TYR A 340 -5.59 -17.57 12.05
N GLY A 341 -5.13 -18.77 11.69
CA GLY A 341 -5.67 -19.55 10.60
C GLY A 341 -5.31 -21.04 10.70
N PRO A 342 -5.58 -21.84 9.66
CA PRO A 342 -5.26 -23.27 9.62
C PRO A 342 -3.73 -23.51 9.60
N ASP A 343 -3.34 -24.75 9.89
CA ASP A 343 -1.91 -25.14 10.01
C ASP A 343 -1.09 -24.95 8.72
N PHE A 344 -1.74 -24.97 7.56
CA PHE A 344 -1.09 -24.71 6.27
C PHE A 344 -0.93 -23.22 5.94
N MET A 345 -1.52 -22.30 6.73
CA MET A 345 -1.42 -20.87 6.51
C MET A 345 -0.07 -20.32 6.97
N ASN A 346 0.71 -19.78 6.03
CA ASN A 346 1.94 -19.07 6.31
C ASN A 346 1.90 -17.68 5.67
N ILE A 347 2.19 -16.65 6.46
CA ILE A 347 2.26 -15.25 6.02
C ILE A 347 3.69 -14.74 6.17
N GLN A 348 4.21 -14.19 5.10
CA GLN A 348 5.57 -13.69 5.02
C GLN A 348 5.61 -12.18 4.85
N GLY A 349 6.50 -11.51 5.59
CA GLY A 349 6.96 -10.16 5.29
C GLY A 349 8.19 -10.23 4.40
N ASP A 350 8.21 -9.48 3.29
CA ASP A 350 9.30 -9.52 2.32
C ASP A 350 9.42 -8.21 1.53
N ARG A 351 10.46 -7.42 1.80
CA ARG A 351 10.78 -6.22 1.01
C ARG A 351 11.81 -6.48 -0.10
N MET A 352 12.04 -7.73 -0.45
CA MET A 352 12.97 -8.11 -1.53
C MET A 352 12.25 -8.75 -2.71
N GLN A 353 10.94 -8.99 -2.62
CA GLN A 353 10.15 -9.65 -3.66
C GLN A 353 10.24 -8.88 -4.99
N ASP A 354 10.69 -9.55 -6.04
CA ASP A 354 10.91 -8.95 -7.36
C ASP A 354 9.65 -8.30 -7.93
N GLY A 355 9.78 -7.06 -8.39
CA GLY A 355 8.69 -6.28 -8.96
C GLY A 355 7.63 -5.80 -7.98
N SER A 356 7.76 -6.06 -6.68
CA SER A 356 6.84 -5.52 -5.69
C SER A 356 7.06 -4.02 -5.44
N LEU A 357 5.99 -3.33 -5.03
CA LEU A 357 6.03 -1.90 -4.74
C LEU A 357 6.89 -1.54 -3.52
N GLY A 358 6.94 -2.42 -2.52
CA GLY A 358 7.70 -2.22 -1.29
C GLY A 358 9.15 -2.71 -1.36
N ALA A 359 9.62 -3.21 -2.52
CA ALA A 359 10.98 -3.71 -2.67
C ALA A 359 12.01 -2.59 -2.55
N VAL A 360 13.03 -2.83 -1.72
CA VAL A 360 14.17 -1.94 -1.49
C VAL A 360 15.43 -2.74 -1.17
N GLY A 361 16.59 -2.17 -1.41
CA GLY A 361 17.86 -2.74 -0.95
C GLY A 361 18.10 -2.50 0.54
N TRP A 362 17.67 -1.34 1.04
CA TRP A 362 17.72 -0.94 2.46
C TRP A 362 16.49 -0.11 2.80
N ASP A 363 16.02 -0.26 4.03
CA ASP A 363 14.99 0.62 4.56
C ASP A 363 15.56 2.01 4.95
N ASP A 364 14.72 2.90 5.44
CA ASP A 364 15.13 4.27 5.80
C ASP A 364 15.85 4.38 7.17
N GLU A 365 16.23 3.25 7.77
CA GLU A 365 17.18 3.12 8.87
C GLU A 365 18.49 2.44 8.44
N GLY A 366 18.67 2.21 7.13
CA GLY A 366 19.83 1.53 6.56
C GLY A 366 19.88 0.04 6.83
N VAL A 367 18.76 -0.55 7.20
CA VAL A 367 18.63 -2.00 7.44
C VAL A 367 18.35 -2.70 6.11
N GLN A 368 19.20 -3.66 5.75
CA GLN A 368 18.89 -4.56 4.64
C GLN A 368 17.72 -5.46 5.04
N PRO A 369 16.60 -5.45 4.29
CA PRO A 369 15.45 -6.28 4.60
C PRO A 369 15.79 -7.77 4.59
N GLU A 370 14.99 -8.53 5.30
CA GLU A 370 15.01 -9.99 5.27
C GLU A 370 13.59 -10.52 5.10
N THR A 371 13.49 -11.75 4.62
CA THR A 371 12.24 -12.50 4.62
C THR A 371 11.97 -13.07 5.99
N PHE A 372 10.79 -12.84 6.55
CA PHE A 372 10.40 -13.36 7.86
C PHE A 372 8.93 -13.80 7.87
N LEU A 373 8.62 -14.80 8.71
CA LEU A 373 7.24 -15.28 8.85
C LEU A 373 6.53 -14.50 9.97
N ILE A 374 5.51 -13.76 9.59
CA ILE A 374 4.58 -13.06 10.49
C ILE A 374 3.62 -14.07 11.12
N ILE A 375 3.06 -14.97 10.31
CA ILE A 375 2.26 -16.11 10.74
C ILE A 375 2.96 -17.37 10.25
N LYS A 376 3.18 -18.33 11.13
CA LYS A 376 3.79 -19.63 10.84
C LYS A 376 2.85 -20.74 11.25
N ASN A 377 2.48 -21.59 10.31
CA ASN A 377 1.55 -22.71 10.53
C ASN A 377 0.28 -22.27 11.27
N GLY A 378 -0.31 -21.17 10.82
CA GLY A 378 -1.52 -20.57 11.38
C GLY A 378 -1.35 -19.85 12.72
N ILE A 379 -0.17 -19.79 13.30
CA ILE A 379 0.11 -19.15 14.59
C ILE A 379 0.90 -17.84 14.39
N VAL A 380 0.55 -16.79 15.14
CA VAL A 380 1.31 -15.52 15.15
C VAL A 380 2.74 -15.80 15.61
N ASN A 381 3.71 -15.45 14.77
CA ASN A 381 5.12 -15.78 14.96
C ASN A 381 6.01 -14.55 15.15
N ASP A 382 5.66 -13.44 14.47
CA ASP A 382 6.44 -12.20 14.53
C ASP A 382 5.57 -10.99 14.16
N TYR A 383 6.15 -9.80 14.28
CA TYR A 383 5.58 -8.52 13.90
C TYR A 383 6.50 -7.75 12.96
N GLN A 384 5.95 -6.77 12.25
CA GLN A 384 6.69 -5.84 11.41
C GLN A 384 7.40 -4.81 12.31
N THR A 385 8.73 -4.68 12.20
CA THR A 385 9.54 -3.89 13.13
C THR A 385 10.54 -2.96 12.46
N THR A 386 10.77 -1.79 13.08
CA THR A 386 11.93 -0.92 12.91
C THR A 386 13.03 -1.28 13.91
N ARG A 387 14.19 -0.58 13.87
CA ARG A 387 15.29 -0.81 14.82
C ARG A 387 14.89 -0.53 16.27
N GLU A 388 14.09 0.48 16.52
CA GLU A 388 13.55 0.76 17.86
C GLU A 388 12.62 -0.36 18.32
N GLN A 389 11.68 -0.74 17.48
CA GLN A 389 10.62 -1.69 17.80
C GLN A 389 11.14 -3.12 17.98
N ALA A 390 12.20 -3.52 17.29
CA ALA A 390 12.80 -4.83 17.47
C ALA A 390 13.25 -5.06 18.93
N ASN A 391 13.71 -4.02 19.64
CA ASN A 391 14.04 -4.11 21.06
C ASN A 391 12.83 -4.34 21.97
N TRP A 392 11.62 -3.97 21.53
CA TRP A 392 10.40 -4.23 22.31
C TRP A 392 10.06 -5.73 22.33
N LEU A 393 10.59 -6.50 21.36
CA LEU A 393 10.44 -7.94 21.24
C LEU A 393 11.72 -8.71 21.59
N ASP A 394 12.73 -8.08 22.20
CA ASP A 394 14.01 -8.73 22.55
C ASP A 394 13.82 -10.01 23.38
N TRP A 395 12.85 -10.00 24.31
CA TRP A 395 12.47 -11.17 25.11
C TRP A 395 12.00 -12.35 24.23
N TRP A 396 11.26 -12.08 23.17
CA TRP A 396 10.76 -13.09 22.23
C TRP A 396 11.89 -13.66 21.37
N TYR A 397 12.73 -12.80 20.79
CA TYR A 397 13.86 -13.22 19.98
C TYR A 397 14.86 -14.04 20.79
N LYS A 398 15.16 -13.67 22.03
CA LYS A 398 15.98 -14.45 22.96
C LYS A 398 15.38 -15.83 23.25
N GLN A 399 14.07 -15.92 23.48
CA GLN A 399 13.37 -17.19 23.66
C GLN A 399 13.48 -18.10 22.43
N GLN A 400 13.52 -17.51 21.23
CA GLN A 400 13.68 -18.23 19.95
C GLN A 400 15.15 -18.53 19.61
N GLY A 401 16.11 -18.11 20.42
CA GLY A 401 17.55 -18.21 20.13
C GLY A 401 17.98 -17.35 18.92
N LYS A 402 17.26 -16.27 18.63
CA LYS A 402 17.51 -15.36 17.51
C LYS A 402 18.13 -14.05 17.99
N PRO A 403 18.92 -13.38 17.14
CA PRO A 403 19.38 -12.03 17.43
C PRO A 403 18.21 -11.04 17.38
N THR A 404 18.25 -10.01 18.25
CA THR A 404 17.32 -8.89 18.20
C THR A 404 17.67 -8.03 17.00
N ARG A 405 16.79 -8.03 15.99
CA ARG A 405 17.01 -7.38 14.70
C ARG A 405 15.72 -6.78 14.16
N SER A 406 15.84 -5.60 13.52
CA SER A 406 14.77 -5.04 12.68
C SER A 406 14.55 -5.86 11.42
N HIS A 407 13.28 -5.99 11.00
CA HIS A 407 12.92 -6.59 9.71
C HIS A 407 13.00 -5.62 8.53
N GLY A 408 13.53 -4.40 8.74
CA GLY A 408 13.68 -3.41 7.68
C GLY A 408 12.36 -2.77 7.27
N CYS A 409 11.51 -2.44 8.24
CA CYS A 409 10.17 -1.89 8.00
C CYS A 409 10.09 -0.36 8.15
N SER A 410 11.20 0.36 8.10
CA SER A 410 11.22 1.82 8.19
C SER A 410 11.09 2.47 6.81
N TYR A 411 10.25 3.50 6.69
CA TYR A 411 10.08 4.26 5.45
C TYR A 411 9.60 5.68 5.73
N ALA A 412 10.00 6.62 4.89
CA ALA A 412 9.46 7.98 4.80
C ALA A 412 9.09 8.30 3.35
N GLN A 413 7.97 8.98 3.16
CA GLN A 413 7.44 9.31 1.84
C GLN A 413 8.34 10.28 1.06
N SER A 414 8.98 11.23 1.75
CA SER A 414 9.85 12.23 1.14
C SER A 414 11.04 12.60 2.01
N TRP A 415 11.93 13.44 1.49
CA TRP A 415 13.04 14.02 2.25
C TRP A 415 12.58 14.85 3.46
N ALA A 416 11.39 15.45 3.38
CA ALA A 416 10.84 16.32 4.43
C ALA A 416 10.11 15.55 5.53
N ASP A 417 9.95 14.24 5.39
CA ASP A 417 9.20 13.40 6.31
C ASP A 417 10.12 12.60 7.22
N VAL A 418 9.72 12.45 8.50
CA VAL A 418 10.39 11.54 9.41
C VAL A 418 10.02 10.10 9.09
N GLN A 419 11.00 9.20 9.07
CA GLN A 419 10.75 7.77 8.89
C GLN A 419 10.16 7.13 10.14
N PHE A 420 9.25 6.20 9.93
CA PHE A 420 8.66 5.37 10.98
C PHE A 420 8.25 4.00 10.41
N GLN A 421 7.65 3.15 11.23
CA GLN A 421 7.26 1.81 10.79
C GLN A 421 6.23 1.90 9.66
N ARG A 422 6.55 1.24 8.54
CA ARG A 422 5.66 1.06 7.40
C ARG A 422 5.63 -0.41 7.01
N MET A 423 4.49 -0.80 6.46
CA MET A 423 4.25 -2.16 6.01
C MET A 423 5.26 -2.59 4.93
N PRO A 424 5.91 -3.75 5.09
CA PRO A 424 6.60 -4.42 3.97
C PRO A 424 5.57 -5.05 3.04
N ASN A 425 6.02 -5.76 2.01
CA ASN A 425 5.12 -6.66 1.30
C ASN A 425 4.73 -7.81 2.25
N VAL A 426 3.45 -7.96 2.53
CA VAL A 426 2.92 -9.03 3.40
C VAL A 426 2.12 -9.99 2.53
N SER A 427 2.59 -11.23 2.42
CA SER A 427 2.09 -12.17 1.41
C SER A 427 1.67 -13.50 2.03
N LEU A 428 0.58 -14.05 1.54
CA LEU A 428 0.16 -15.43 1.85
C LEU A 428 0.95 -16.38 0.95
N LEU A 429 1.72 -17.26 1.57
CA LEU A 429 2.51 -18.24 0.82
C LEU A 429 1.62 -19.29 0.16
N PRO A 430 1.98 -19.79 -1.05
CA PRO A 430 1.25 -20.83 -1.75
C PRO A 430 1.17 -22.13 -0.95
N GLY A 431 0.11 -22.89 -1.18
CA GLY A 431 -0.03 -24.26 -0.66
C GLY A 431 0.93 -25.24 -1.34
N GLU A 432 1.14 -26.38 -0.69
CA GLU A 432 1.99 -27.45 -1.23
C GLU A 432 1.43 -28.08 -2.52
N GLN A 433 0.09 -28.19 -2.59
CA GLN A 433 -0.58 -28.64 -3.82
C GLN A 433 -0.72 -27.47 -4.78
N ASN A 434 -0.34 -27.69 -6.03
CA ASN A 434 -0.40 -26.63 -7.05
C ASN A 434 -1.82 -26.45 -7.62
N LEU A 435 -2.79 -26.19 -6.73
CA LEU A 435 -4.19 -25.97 -7.11
C LEU A 435 -4.34 -24.62 -7.84
N SER A 436 -5.15 -24.63 -8.88
CA SER A 436 -5.54 -23.45 -9.63
C SER A 436 -6.82 -22.82 -9.08
N TRP A 437 -7.17 -21.65 -9.59
CA TRP A 437 -8.47 -21.01 -9.38
C TRP A 437 -9.64 -21.92 -9.76
N ASP A 438 -9.54 -22.59 -10.92
CA ASP A 438 -10.58 -23.48 -11.43
C ASP A 438 -10.73 -24.74 -10.57
N ASP A 439 -9.63 -25.26 -10.01
CA ASP A 439 -9.70 -26.39 -9.06
C ASP A 439 -10.47 -26.04 -7.79
N LEU A 440 -10.29 -24.83 -7.26
CA LEU A 440 -11.03 -24.36 -6.08
C LEU A 440 -12.53 -24.20 -6.39
N ILE A 441 -12.86 -23.70 -7.58
CA ILE A 441 -14.24 -23.60 -8.07
C ILE A 441 -14.84 -25.00 -8.22
N ALA A 442 -14.14 -25.92 -8.90
CA ALA A 442 -14.60 -27.29 -9.13
C ALA A 442 -14.86 -28.07 -7.84
N ALA A 443 -14.09 -27.77 -6.78
CA ALA A 443 -14.25 -28.36 -5.45
C ALA A 443 -15.35 -27.70 -4.60
N THR A 444 -16.08 -26.68 -5.12
CA THR A 444 -17.08 -25.91 -4.38
C THR A 444 -18.49 -26.24 -4.89
N ASP A 445 -19.31 -26.89 -4.07
CA ASP A 445 -20.69 -27.28 -4.46
C ASP A 445 -21.60 -26.05 -4.57
N ARG A 446 -21.61 -25.19 -3.54
CA ARG A 446 -22.41 -23.96 -3.50
C ARG A 446 -21.57 -22.82 -2.95
N GLY A 447 -21.34 -21.78 -3.75
CA GLY A 447 -20.49 -20.67 -3.33
C GLY A 447 -20.59 -19.44 -4.21
N ILE A 448 -19.72 -18.47 -3.92
CA ILE A 448 -19.50 -17.27 -4.72
C ILE A 448 -18.02 -17.12 -4.99
N ALA A 449 -17.65 -17.00 -6.27
CA ALA A 449 -16.31 -16.64 -6.69
C ALA A 449 -16.20 -15.12 -6.81
N ILE A 450 -15.18 -14.50 -6.22
CA ILE A 450 -14.98 -13.06 -6.15
C ILE A 450 -13.66 -12.69 -6.81
N VAL A 451 -13.73 -11.73 -7.77
CA VAL A 451 -12.57 -11.23 -8.52
C VAL A 451 -12.48 -9.71 -8.36
N GLY A 452 -11.28 -9.20 -8.11
CA GLY A 452 -10.99 -7.79 -7.92
C GLY A 452 -11.58 -7.21 -6.64
N ASP A 453 -10.92 -6.20 -6.11
CA ASP A 453 -11.36 -5.43 -4.94
C ASP A 453 -12.03 -4.12 -5.36
N ILE A 454 -12.88 -3.55 -4.51
CA ILE A 454 -13.47 -2.23 -4.75
C ILE A 454 -13.70 -1.45 -3.45
N SER A 455 -14.26 -2.07 -2.44
CA SER A 455 -14.67 -1.39 -1.23
C SER A 455 -14.44 -2.25 0.01
N PHE A 456 -14.17 -1.57 1.10
CA PHE A 456 -14.07 -2.21 2.41
C PHE A 456 -14.55 -1.27 3.51
N SER A 457 -14.90 -1.86 4.64
CA SER A 457 -15.11 -1.18 5.91
C SER A 457 -14.55 -2.08 7.00
N ILE A 458 -13.75 -1.53 7.89
CA ILE A 458 -13.09 -2.29 8.96
C ILE A 458 -13.03 -1.46 10.22
N ASP A 459 -13.14 -2.10 11.38
CA ASP A 459 -13.01 -1.40 12.65
C ASP A 459 -11.55 -1.03 12.97
N GLN A 460 -11.37 -0.15 13.93
CA GLN A 460 -10.05 0.35 14.31
C GLN A 460 -9.10 -0.73 14.85
N GLN A 461 -9.64 -1.83 15.37
CA GLN A 461 -8.86 -2.97 15.86
C GLN A 461 -8.50 -3.96 14.75
N ARG A 462 -9.06 -3.80 13.55
CA ARG A 462 -8.93 -4.72 12.42
C ARG A 462 -9.56 -6.09 12.67
N TYR A 463 -10.56 -6.14 13.54
CA TYR A 463 -11.24 -7.35 13.97
C TYR A 463 -12.52 -7.66 13.19
N ASN A 464 -13.38 -6.66 12.97
CA ASN A 464 -14.60 -6.82 12.17
C ASN A 464 -14.47 -6.07 10.86
N ALA A 465 -14.78 -6.73 9.75
CA ALA A 465 -14.68 -6.14 8.42
C ALA A 465 -15.81 -6.54 7.49
N GLN A 466 -15.97 -5.73 6.44
CA GLN A 466 -16.83 -5.99 5.29
C GLN A 466 -16.05 -5.66 4.02
N PHE A 467 -16.13 -6.53 3.01
CA PHE A 467 -15.46 -6.34 1.72
C PHE A 467 -16.43 -6.54 0.56
N GLY A 468 -16.24 -5.72 -0.49
CA GLY A 468 -16.86 -5.87 -1.80
C GLY A 468 -15.82 -6.15 -2.87
N GLY A 469 -16.24 -6.66 -4.02
CA GLY A 469 -15.39 -7.00 -5.16
C GLY A 469 -15.85 -6.37 -6.46
N GLN A 470 -15.08 -6.58 -7.54
CA GLN A 470 -15.42 -6.09 -8.88
C GLN A 470 -16.42 -7.02 -9.59
N LEU A 471 -16.16 -8.32 -9.54
CA LEU A 471 -16.97 -9.35 -10.20
C LEU A 471 -17.32 -10.45 -9.21
N PHE A 472 -18.55 -10.92 -9.30
CA PHE A 472 -19.07 -11.98 -8.45
C PHE A 472 -19.73 -13.03 -9.32
N TYR A 473 -19.35 -14.29 -9.13
CA TYR A 473 -19.90 -15.41 -9.89
C TYR A 473 -20.53 -16.43 -8.96
N GLU A 474 -21.76 -16.86 -9.28
CA GLU A 474 -22.45 -17.93 -8.57
C GLU A 474 -21.81 -19.27 -8.91
N ILE A 475 -21.46 -20.06 -7.89
CA ILE A 475 -20.96 -21.43 -8.04
C ILE A 475 -22.06 -22.40 -7.63
N LYS A 476 -22.40 -23.36 -8.51
CA LYS A 476 -23.27 -24.50 -8.25
C LYS A 476 -22.70 -25.78 -8.86
N GLY A 477 -22.56 -26.84 -8.04
CA GLY A 477 -22.05 -28.13 -8.48
C GLY A 477 -20.66 -28.04 -9.13
N GLY A 478 -19.76 -27.21 -8.54
CA GLY A 478 -18.40 -27.04 -9.04
C GLY A 478 -18.27 -26.21 -10.32
N LYS A 479 -19.27 -25.42 -10.70
CA LYS A 479 -19.27 -24.63 -11.95
C LYS A 479 -19.82 -23.24 -11.72
N ILE A 480 -19.26 -22.26 -12.44
CA ILE A 480 -19.84 -20.92 -12.55
C ILE A 480 -21.13 -21.00 -13.35
N THR A 481 -22.23 -20.53 -12.76
CA THR A 481 -23.56 -20.57 -13.37
C THR A 481 -24.11 -19.22 -13.81
N GLY A 482 -23.47 -18.12 -13.40
CA GLY A 482 -23.83 -16.76 -13.79
C GLY A 482 -23.17 -15.71 -12.94
N MET A 483 -23.38 -14.46 -13.31
CA MET A 483 -22.87 -13.30 -12.57
C MET A 483 -23.87 -12.84 -11.51
N LEU A 484 -23.37 -12.41 -10.37
CA LEU A 484 -24.13 -11.79 -9.28
C LEU A 484 -23.75 -10.30 -9.16
N LYS A 485 -24.64 -9.49 -8.59
CA LYS A 485 -24.39 -8.10 -8.20
C LYS A 485 -24.81 -7.82 -6.76
N ASP A 486 -24.46 -6.65 -6.26
CA ASP A 486 -24.79 -6.17 -4.92
C ASP A 486 -24.24 -7.06 -3.79
N VAL A 487 -23.07 -7.66 -4.00
CA VAL A 487 -22.45 -8.59 -3.06
C VAL A 487 -21.45 -7.86 -2.17
N ALA A 488 -21.58 -8.07 -0.86
CA ALA A 488 -20.48 -7.88 0.08
C ALA A 488 -20.48 -9.02 1.10
N TYR A 489 -19.32 -9.33 1.66
CA TYR A 489 -19.24 -10.30 2.76
C TYR A 489 -18.74 -9.62 4.04
N GLN A 490 -19.22 -10.14 5.17
CA GLN A 490 -18.85 -9.68 6.50
C GLN A 490 -18.05 -10.75 7.20
N MET A 491 -17.04 -10.33 7.96
CA MET A 491 -16.16 -11.25 8.67
C MET A 491 -15.75 -10.72 10.03
N ARG A 492 -15.43 -11.63 10.93
CA ARG A 492 -14.46 -11.42 12.02
C ARG A 492 -13.13 -12.02 11.60
N THR A 493 -12.06 -11.26 11.70
CA THR A 493 -10.76 -11.63 11.14
C THR A 493 -10.30 -13.04 11.54
N PRO A 494 -10.28 -13.45 12.83
CA PRO A 494 -9.83 -14.80 13.18
C PRO A 494 -10.77 -15.91 12.67
N GLU A 495 -12.09 -15.67 12.69
CA GLU A 495 -13.07 -16.63 12.22
C GLU A 495 -12.96 -16.86 10.71
N PHE A 496 -12.76 -15.76 9.97
CA PHE A 496 -12.62 -15.79 8.50
C PHE A 496 -11.38 -16.57 8.08
N TRP A 497 -10.22 -16.27 8.67
CA TRP A 497 -8.99 -16.97 8.30
C TRP A 497 -8.99 -18.43 8.75
N ASN A 498 -9.59 -18.77 9.90
CA ASN A 498 -9.77 -20.17 10.31
C ASN A 498 -10.80 -20.93 9.46
N ALA A 499 -11.68 -20.24 8.74
CA ALA A 499 -12.61 -20.87 7.78
C ALA A 499 -11.96 -21.21 6.42
N MET A 500 -10.69 -20.82 6.21
CA MET A 500 -9.94 -21.17 5.01
C MET A 500 -9.62 -22.67 5.02
N ASP A 501 -10.15 -23.40 4.03
CA ASP A 501 -9.97 -24.85 3.91
C ASP A 501 -9.25 -25.30 2.65
N MET A 502 -9.09 -24.40 1.67
CA MET A 502 -8.28 -24.63 0.46
C MET A 502 -7.46 -23.41 0.10
N ILE A 503 -6.27 -23.66 -0.43
CA ILE A 503 -5.32 -22.64 -0.88
C ILE A 503 -4.70 -23.09 -2.21
N GLY A 504 -4.57 -22.16 -3.14
CA GLY A 504 -3.93 -22.39 -4.44
C GLY A 504 -2.41 -22.58 -4.34
N GLY A 505 -1.81 -23.07 -5.41
CA GLY A 505 -0.38 -23.31 -5.51
C GLY A 505 0.41 -22.14 -6.09
N LYS A 506 1.69 -22.40 -6.31
CA LYS A 506 2.65 -21.39 -6.79
C LYS A 506 2.32 -20.83 -8.17
N ASP A 507 1.73 -21.64 -9.08
CA ASP A 507 1.43 -21.21 -10.43
C ASP A 507 0.19 -20.32 -10.52
N SER A 508 -0.63 -20.28 -9.44
CA SER A 508 -1.77 -19.38 -9.28
C SER A 508 -1.48 -18.17 -8.38
N TYR A 509 -0.23 -18.01 -7.96
CA TYR A 509 0.20 -16.87 -7.13
C TYR A 509 0.22 -15.58 -7.96
N TRP A 510 -0.34 -14.52 -7.42
CA TRP A 510 -0.40 -13.21 -8.06
C TRP A 510 -0.05 -12.10 -7.06
N LEU A 511 0.57 -11.03 -7.54
CA LEU A 511 1.03 -9.90 -6.73
C LEU A 511 0.05 -8.74 -6.84
N TRP A 512 -0.72 -8.50 -5.80
CA TRP A 512 -1.56 -7.31 -5.63
C TRP A 512 -0.71 -6.10 -5.19
N GLY A 513 -1.20 -4.87 -5.43
CA GLY A 513 -0.49 -3.67 -5.01
C GLY A 513 -1.37 -2.45 -4.79
N ALA A 514 -0.92 -1.56 -3.91
CA ALA A 514 -1.52 -0.26 -3.65
C ALA A 514 -0.46 0.81 -3.42
N PHE A 515 -0.70 2.02 -3.96
CA PHE A 515 0.16 3.19 -3.73
C PHE A 515 -0.20 3.97 -2.46
N GLY A 516 -1.42 3.85 -1.99
CA GLY A 516 -2.05 4.77 -1.06
C GLY A 516 -2.20 4.26 0.37
N ASP A 517 -1.33 3.37 0.85
CA ASP A 517 -1.34 2.99 2.26
C ASP A 517 -0.91 4.17 3.13
N ALA A 518 -1.89 4.83 3.78
CA ALA A 518 -1.69 6.05 4.55
C ALA A 518 -1.56 5.78 6.06
N LYS A 519 -0.58 6.42 6.71
CA LYS A 519 -0.32 6.29 8.15
C LYS A 519 0.33 7.54 8.73
N GLY A 520 0.15 7.77 10.02
CA GLY A 520 0.82 8.84 10.78
C GLY A 520 0.10 10.18 10.75
N GLN A 521 0.57 11.09 11.62
CA GLN A 521 0.15 12.49 11.71
C GLN A 521 1.37 13.40 11.84
N PRO A 522 1.76 14.15 10.78
CA PRO A 522 1.10 14.23 9.47
C PRO A 522 1.11 12.92 8.70
N SER A 523 0.10 12.73 7.83
CA SER A 523 -0.06 11.48 7.08
C SER A 523 1.02 11.33 6.01
N GLN A 524 1.57 10.13 5.90
CA GLN A 524 2.48 9.70 4.85
C GLN A 524 1.92 8.48 4.13
N SER A 525 2.07 8.41 2.81
CA SER A 525 1.69 7.26 2.00
C SER A 525 2.88 6.32 1.77
N ASN A 526 2.62 5.02 1.80
CA ASN A 526 3.54 3.97 1.43
C ASN A 526 2.98 3.16 0.26
N ALA A 527 3.84 2.74 -0.64
CA ALA A 527 3.48 1.81 -1.69
C ALA A 527 3.81 0.39 -1.26
N VAL A 528 2.86 -0.53 -1.37
CA VAL A 528 2.95 -1.88 -0.83
C VAL A 528 2.35 -2.90 -1.77
N SER A 529 2.88 -4.12 -1.77
CA SER A 529 2.34 -5.27 -2.47
C SER A 529 2.00 -6.41 -1.52
N HIS A 530 0.98 -7.19 -1.89
CA HIS A 530 0.59 -8.41 -1.20
C HIS A 530 0.42 -9.52 -2.21
N GLY A 531 1.30 -10.51 -2.17
CA GLY A 531 1.20 -11.68 -3.02
C GLY A 531 0.35 -12.77 -2.36
N CYS A 532 -0.45 -13.46 -3.15
CA CYS A 532 -1.22 -14.60 -2.67
C CYS A 532 -1.68 -15.50 -3.83
N PRO A 533 -1.91 -16.80 -3.58
CA PRO A 533 -2.71 -17.66 -4.44
C PRO A 533 -4.20 -17.47 -4.14
N PRO A 534 -5.13 -18.02 -4.95
CA PRO A 534 -6.55 -18.05 -4.61
C PRO A 534 -6.80 -18.89 -3.36
N THR A 535 -7.89 -18.57 -2.64
CA THR A 535 -8.29 -19.30 -1.43
C THR A 535 -9.77 -19.61 -1.42
N ARG A 536 -10.17 -20.66 -0.66
CA ARG A 536 -11.57 -20.91 -0.35
C ARG A 536 -11.82 -20.80 1.14
N HIS A 537 -12.90 -20.08 1.50
CA HIS A 537 -13.35 -19.90 2.88
C HIS A 537 -14.77 -20.42 3.05
N ARG A 538 -15.03 -21.25 4.05
CA ARG A 538 -16.31 -21.93 4.25
C ARG A 538 -17.32 -21.08 5.02
N GLY A 539 -18.56 -21.07 4.53
CA GLY A 539 -19.72 -20.59 5.26
C GLY A 539 -19.65 -19.12 5.70
N ILE A 540 -19.15 -18.23 4.85
CA ILE A 540 -19.00 -16.80 5.15
C ILE A 540 -20.32 -16.07 4.98
N ASN A 541 -20.59 -15.08 5.84
CA ASN A 541 -21.80 -14.26 5.79
C ASN A 541 -21.77 -13.29 4.62
N VAL A 542 -22.73 -13.40 3.72
CA VAL A 542 -22.89 -12.54 2.54
C VAL A 542 -24.17 -11.71 2.69
N ILE A 543 -24.03 -10.42 2.41
CA ILE A 543 -25.14 -9.45 2.43
C ILE A 543 -25.39 -8.89 1.04
N ASN A 544 -26.58 -8.33 0.84
CA ASN A 544 -26.98 -7.63 -0.36
C ASN A 544 -26.88 -6.12 -0.13
N THR A 545 -25.99 -5.45 -0.85
CA THR A 545 -25.74 -4.01 -0.72
C THR A 545 -26.74 -3.15 -1.49
N GLY A 546 -27.49 -3.71 -2.44
CA GLY A 546 -28.53 -3.04 -3.21
C GLY A 546 -29.88 -2.97 -2.48
N ARG A 547 -30.08 -3.68 -1.37
CA ARG A 547 -31.33 -3.64 -0.60
C ARG A 547 -31.51 -2.27 0.05
N LYS A 548 -32.58 -1.58 -0.35
CA LYS A 548 -33.07 -0.42 0.42
C LYS A 548 -33.67 -0.96 1.71
N ALA A 549 -33.24 -0.41 2.85
CA ALA A 549 -33.79 -0.71 4.17
C ALA A 549 -35.26 -0.28 4.26
#